data_5b0c78c71754f3bb1595acb1af4b590d
#
_entry.id   5b0c78c71754f3bb1595acb1af4b590d
#
_cell.length_a   1.000
_cell.length_b   1.000
_cell.length_c   1.000
_cell.angle_alpha   90.00
_cell.angle_beta   90.00
_cell.angle_gamma   90.00
#
_symmetry.space_group_name_H-M   'P 1'
#
loop_
_entity.id
_entity.type
_entity.pdbx_description
1 polymer ?
#
loop_
_entity_poly.entity_id
_entity_poly.type
_entity_poly.pdbx_seq_one_letter_code
_entity_poly.pdbx_strand_id
1 'polypeptide(L)'
;MYKRQVFDKDSDLEGIKLDDYAKFVKTNPLIFLSNFIRFGKFGGKISINFAAFLFPHLYFLFRKMNLVGIIMLVATALLNIPTAIEYLSAGTMGFSLDIGIDVTGRVFQGISAATWYVSMALQFVAGFFGNYMYYKFAQKKIREIRSEDGTEQEIAEKIVVNGGTSWGAVILGFAIYSAIVVFGIFGVTKIFA
;
A
#
# COMPACT_ATOMS: atom_id res chain seq x y z
N MET A 1 34.91 7.45 -1.30
CA MET A 1 34.59 7.87 0.08
C MET A 1 33.20 8.51 0.06
N TYR A 2 32.12 7.72 0.28
CA TYR A 2 30.75 8.23 0.27
C TYR A 2 30.56 9.04 1.56
N LYS A 3 30.50 10.37 1.47
CA LYS A 3 30.07 11.22 2.58
C LYS A 3 28.65 10.78 2.97
N ARG A 4 28.47 10.16 4.16
CA ARG A 4 27.16 10.04 4.79
C ARG A 4 26.56 11.45 4.80
N GLN A 5 25.52 11.68 4.03
CA GLN A 5 24.69 12.87 4.22
C GLN A 5 24.08 12.74 5.61
N VAL A 6 24.71 13.40 6.57
CA VAL A 6 24.13 13.60 7.90
C VAL A 6 23.03 14.61 7.69
N PHE A 7 21.76 14.16 7.65
CA PHE A 7 20.65 15.08 7.65
C PHE A 7 20.69 15.87 8.95
N ASP A 8 20.74 17.20 8.82
CA ASP A 8 20.57 18.06 9.97
C ASP A 8 19.16 17.86 10.54
N LYS A 9 19.11 17.29 11.75
CA LYS A 9 17.86 16.92 12.42
C LYS A 9 16.96 18.13 12.72
N ASP A 10 17.56 19.28 12.91
CA ASP A 10 16.91 20.55 13.21
C ASP A 10 16.40 21.27 11.94
N SER A 11 16.79 20.79 10.75
CA SER A 11 16.29 21.36 9.51
C SER A 11 14.79 21.11 9.35
N ASP A 12 14.11 22.14 8.81
CA ASP A 12 12.67 22.16 8.61
C ASP A 12 12.28 21.70 7.19
N LEU A 13 11.20 20.96 7.10
CA LEU A 13 10.56 20.57 5.85
C LEU A 13 9.05 20.85 5.92
N GLU A 14 8.61 21.93 5.27
CA GLU A 14 7.22 22.39 5.28
C GLU A 14 6.64 22.59 6.71
N GLY A 15 7.42 23.18 7.62
CA GLY A 15 7.01 23.48 9.00
C GLY A 15 7.11 22.29 9.97
N ILE A 16 7.81 21.22 9.59
CA ILE A 16 8.03 20.03 10.43
C ILE A 16 9.51 19.71 10.47
N LYS A 17 10.09 19.48 11.65
CA LYS A 17 11.48 19.07 11.81
C LYS A 17 11.74 17.72 11.14
N LEU A 18 12.89 17.56 10.50
CA LEU A 18 13.28 16.28 9.89
C LEU A 18 13.41 15.17 10.93
N ASP A 19 13.71 15.50 12.19
CA ASP A 19 13.74 14.56 13.30
C ASP A 19 12.36 13.92 13.57
N ASP A 20 11.27 14.70 13.47
CA ASP A 20 9.92 14.18 13.62
C ASP A 20 9.54 13.21 12.50
N TYR A 21 9.90 13.54 11.26
CA TYR A 21 9.74 12.59 10.14
C TYR A 21 10.57 11.33 10.35
N ALA A 22 11.82 11.44 10.84
CA ALA A 22 12.66 10.28 11.12
C ALA A 22 12.05 9.38 12.20
N LYS A 23 11.55 9.97 13.29
CA LYS A 23 10.85 9.29 14.37
C LYS A 23 9.58 8.61 13.87
N PHE A 24 8.81 9.28 13.01
CA PHE A 24 7.58 8.72 12.44
C PHE A 24 7.85 7.54 11.52
N VAL A 25 8.84 7.64 10.65
CA VAL A 25 9.17 6.60 9.66
C VAL A 25 9.75 5.35 10.30
N LYS A 26 10.61 5.49 11.32
CA LYS A 26 11.37 4.45 12.05
C LYS A 26 12.28 3.59 11.16
N THR A 27 11.70 2.90 10.20
CA THR A 27 12.40 1.92 9.36
C THR A 27 12.92 2.57 8.09
N ASN A 28 14.23 2.46 7.85
CA ASN A 28 14.96 3.06 6.71
C ASN A 28 14.75 4.59 6.58
N PRO A 29 14.93 5.37 7.67
CA PRO A 29 14.62 6.80 7.65
C PRO A 29 15.38 7.56 6.57
N LEU A 30 16.63 7.20 6.26
CA LEU A 30 17.45 7.86 5.25
C LEU A 30 16.83 7.83 3.85
N ILE A 31 16.27 6.68 3.46
CA ILE A 31 15.62 6.52 2.14
C ILE A 31 14.35 7.36 2.06
N PHE A 32 13.53 7.32 3.14
CA PHE A 32 12.28 8.07 3.15
C PHE A 32 12.52 9.58 3.26
N LEU A 33 13.44 10.02 4.11
CA LEU A 33 13.77 11.44 4.24
C LEU A 33 14.33 12.03 2.95
N SER A 34 15.16 11.29 2.21
CA SER A 34 15.63 11.73 0.88
C SER A 34 14.47 11.98 -0.07
N ASN A 35 13.48 11.06 -0.10
CA ASN A 35 12.28 11.23 -0.91
C ASN A 35 11.41 12.40 -0.41
N PHE A 36 11.22 12.54 0.91
CA PHE A 36 10.42 13.59 1.51
C PHE A 36 10.99 14.99 1.22
N ILE A 37 12.32 15.14 1.35
CA ILE A 37 13.02 16.38 0.99
C ILE A 37 12.83 16.70 -0.49
N ARG A 38 12.94 15.69 -1.36
CA ARG A 38 12.70 15.87 -2.79
C ARG A 38 11.27 16.31 -3.07
N PHE A 39 10.29 15.75 -2.37
CA PHE A 39 8.89 16.12 -2.53
C PHE A 39 8.58 17.51 -2.00
N GLY A 40 9.07 17.88 -0.81
CA GLY A 40 8.77 19.15 -0.18
C GLY A 40 9.59 20.31 -0.73
N LYS A 41 10.88 20.12 -1.00
CA LYS A 41 11.76 21.24 -1.48
C LYS A 41 11.75 21.40 -3.00
N PHE A 42 11.64 20.32 -3.76
CA PHE A 42 11.80 20.34 -5.22
C PHE A 42 10.50 20.05 -5.99
N GLY A 43 9.36 19.88 -5.29
CA GLY A 43 8.05 19.68 -5.91
C GLY A 43 7.87 18.33 -6.62
N GLY A 44 8.81 17.39 -6.48
CA GLY A 44 8.69 16.05 -7.04
C GLY A 44 7.54 15.27 -6.39
N LYS A 45 6.88 14.38 -7.14
CA LYS A 45 5.80 13.52 -6.60
C LYS A 45 6.02 12.06 -6.91
N ILE A 46 6.93 11.74 -7.81
CA ILE A 46 7.17 10.40 -8.32
C ILE A 46 8.42 9.81 -7.67
N SER A 47 8.31 8.58 -7.19
CA SER A 47 9.44 7.75 -6.76
C SER A 47 9.08 6.29 -6.88
N ILE A 48 10.03 5.46 -7.26
CA ILE A 48 9.79 4.03 -7.42
C ILE A 48 9.73 3.36 -6.05
N ASN A 49 8.64 2.60 -5.82
CA ASN A 49 8.44 1.77 -4.64
C ASN A 49 7.94 0.39 -5.07
N PHE A 50 8.86 -0.56 -5.17
CA PHE A 50 8.54 -1.92 -5.61
C PHE A 50 7.57 -2.65 -4.68
N ALA A 51 7.63 -2.44 -3.37
CA ALA A 51 6.70 -3.07 -2.44
C ALA A 51 5.27 -2.56 -2.64
N ALA A 52 5.10 -1.24 -2.88
CA ALA A 52 3.80 -0.66 -3.20
C ALA A 52 3.32 -1.06 -4.60
N PHE A 53 4.23 -1.28 -5.54
CA PHE A 53 3.90 -1.78 -6.87
C PHE A 53 3.37 -3.22 -6.84
N LEU A 54 4.10 -4.13 -6.19
CA LEU A 54 3.76 -5.55 -6.18
C LEU A 54 2.56 -5.86 -5.28
N PHE A 55 2.50 -5.23 -4.11
CA PHE A 55 1.50 -5.49 -3.07
C PHE A 55 0.96 -4.19 -2.48
N PRO A 56 0.21 -3.38 -3.26
CA PRO A 56 -0.19 -2.04 -2.83
C PRO A 56 -0.97 -2.05 -1.52
N HIS A 57 -1.94 -2.93 -1.35
CA HIS A 57 -2.74 -3.05 -0.13
C HIS A 57 -1.89 -3.41 1.09
N LEU A 58 -0.95 -4.36 0.96
CA LEU A 58 -0.08 -4.76 2.07
C LEU A 58 0.91 -3.64 2.42
N TYR A 59 1.45 -2.94 1.42
CA TYR A 59 2.36 -1.82 1.66
C TYR A 59 1.69 -0.71 2.47
N PHE A 60 0.49 -0.27 2.10
CA PHE A 60 -0.21 0.79 2.82
C PHE A 60 -0.65 0.34 4.22
N LEU A 61 -1.12 -0.89 4.40
CA LEU A 61 -1.40 -1.47 5.73
C LEU A 61 -0.13 -1.56 6.58
N PHE A 62 0.98 -2.01 6.00
CA PHE A 62 2.26 -2.06 6.68
C PHE A 62 2.70 -0.68 7.19
N ARG A 63 2.46 0.39 6.41
CA ARG A 63 2.75 1.78 6.78
C ARG A 63 1.67 2.44 7.64
N LYS A 64 0.73 1.67 8.19
CA LYS A 64 -0.39 2.15 9.02
C LYS A 64 -1.32 3.14 8.31
N MET A 65 -1.29 3.20 6.98
CA MET A 65 -2.23 3.96 6.15
C MET A 65 -3.53 3.16 5.95
N ASN A 66 -4.21 2.85 7.07
CA ASN A 66 -5.28 1.85 7.11
C ASN A 66 -6.40 2.13 6.10
N LEU A 67 -6.85 3.38 5.98
CA LEU A 67 -7.93 3.72 5.03
C LEU A 67 -7.51 3.41 3.57
N VAL A 68 -6.35 3.88 3.16
CA VAL A 68 -5.84 3.64 1.80
C VAL A 68 -5.56 2.14 1.61
N GLY A 69 -4.98 1.49 2.62
CA GLY A 69 -4.71 0.06 2.60
C GLY A 69 -5.98 -0.79 2.43
N ILE A 70 -7.06 -0.47 3.16
CA ILE A 70 -8.34 -1.18 3.05
C ILE A 70 -8.99 -0.93 1.68
N ILE A 71 -9.00 0.30 1.19
CA ILE A 71 -9.55 0.62 -0.14
C ILE A 71 -8.80 -0.17 -1.22
N MET A 72 -7.47 -0.15 -1.18
CA MET A 72 -6.63 -0.91 -2.11
C MET A 72 -6.83 -2.42 -1.98
N LEU A 73 -7.00 -2.92 -0.74
CA LEU A 73 -7.24 -4.34 -0.47
C LEU A 73 -8.54 -4.81 -1.13
N VAL A 74 -9.64 -4.11 -0.88
CA VAL A 74 -10.94 -4.48 -1.45
C VAL A 74 -10.90 -4.37 -2.98
N ALA A 75 -10.37 -3.25 -3.51
CA ALA A 75 -10.29 -3.05 -4.95
C ALA A 75 -9.46 -4.14 -5.65
N THR A 76 -8.25 -4.41 -5.16
CA THR A 76 -7.38 -5.42 -5.77
C THR A 76 -7.90 -6.84 -5.59
N ALA A 77 -8.54 -7.16 -4.45
CA ALA A 77 -9.16 -8.48 -4.24
C ALA A 77 -10.28 -8.72 -5.24
N LEU A 78 -11.21 -7.77 -5.40
CA LEU A 78 -12.32 -7.89 -6.35
C LEU A 78 -11.83 -7.97 -7.80
N LEU A 79 -10.87 -7.14 -8.19
CA LEU A 79 -10.29 -7.15 -9.53
C LEU A 79 -9.54 -8.44 -9.86
N ASN A 80 -9.02 -9.14 -8.87
CA ASN A 80 -8.29 -10.39 -9.07
C ASN A 80 -9.18 -11.65 -9.07
N ILE A 81 -10.50 -11.54 -8.80
CA ILE A 81 -11.41 -12.70 -8.83
C ILE A 81 -11.43 -13.37 -10.21
N PRO A 82 -11.64 -12.66 -11.35
CA PRO A 82 -11.64 -13.32 -12.66
C PRO A 82 -10.31 -14.03 -12.99
N THR A 83 -9.20 -13.39 -12.70
CA THR A 83 -7.86 -13.99 -12.88
C THR A 83 -7.66 -15.22 -12.00
N ALA A 84 -8.15 -15.22 -10.76
CA ALA A 84 -8.06 -16.38 -9.87
C ALA A 84 -8.92 -17.55 -10.38
N ILE A 85 -10.11 -17.28 -10.90
CA ILE A 85 -10.99 -18.27 -11.57
C ILE A 85 -10.25 -18.89 -12.75
N GLU A 86 -9.64 -18.07 -13.60
CA GLU A 86 -8.90 -18.53 -14.77
C GLU A 86 -7.73 -19.46 -14.40
N TYR A 87 -6.91 -19.07 -13.40
CA TYR A 87 -5.80 -19.92 -12.93
C TYR A 87 -6.26 -21.26 -12.32
N LEU A 88 -7.36 -21.26 -11.57
CA LEU A 88 -7.91 -22.49 -10.99
C LEU A 88 -8.47 -23.43 -12.06
N SER A 89 -9.14 -22.89 -13.08
CA SER A 89 -9.69 -23.68 -14.19
C SER A 89 -8.62 -24.18 -15.15
N ALA A 90 -7.55 -23.42 -15.37
CA ALA A 90 -6.47 -23.78 -16.31
C ALA A 90 -5.52 -24.87 -15.76
N GLY A 91 -5.62 -25.27 -14.51
CA GLY A 91 -4.73 -26.28 -13.92
C GLY A 91 -3.27 -25.83 -13.74
N THR A 92 -3.00 -24.54 -13.80
CA THR A 92 -1.63 -23.98 -13.69
C THR A 92 -0.97 -24.25 -12.34
N MET A 93 -1.75 -24.61 -11.31
CA MET A 93 -1.24 -24.96 -9.98
C MET A 93 -1.08 -26.48 -9.78
N GLY A 94 -1.09 -27.30 -10.84
CA GLY A 94 -0.99 -28.74 -10.77
C GLY A 94 -2.31 -29.48 -10.46
N PHE A 95 -3.40 -28.74 -10.29
CA PHE A 95 -4.78 -29.26 -10.22
C PHE A 95 -5.72 -28.27 -10.92
N SER A 96 -6.73 -28.78 -11.59
CA SER A 96 -7.80 -27.96 -12.17
C SER A 96 -9.08 -28.19 -11.38
N LEU A 97 -9.85 -27.12 -11.15
CA LEU A 97 -11.19 -27.18 -10.58
C LEU A 97 -12.18 -26.84 -11.69
N ASP A 98 -13.13 -27.74 -11.91
CA ASP A 98 -14.30 -27.42 -12.70
C ASP A 98 -15.23 -26.56 -11.82
N ILE A 99 -15.28 -25.27 -12.11
CA ILE A 99 -16.08 -24.30 -11.38
C ILE A 99 -17.38 -23.94 -12.13
N GLY A 100 -17.72 -24.68 -13.19
CA GLY A 100 -18.97 -24.49 -13.94
C GLY A 100 -19.02 -23.19 -14.77
N ILE A 101 -17.88 -22.50 -14.96
CA ILE A 101 -17.79 -21.24 -15.71
C ILE A 101 -17.00 -21.47 -17.00
N ASP A 102 -17.54 -21.07 -18.14
CA ASP A 102 -16.79 -21.03 -19.39
C ASP A 102 -15.78 -19.89 -19.40
N VAL A 103 -14.56 -20.20 -18.90
CA VAL A 103 -13.43 -19.27 -18.87
C VAL A 103 -12.87 -18.96 -20.25
N THR A 104 -13.24 -19.73 -21.30
CA THR A 104 -12.79 -19.54 -22.68
C THR A 104 -13.70 -18.62 -23.47
N GLY A 105 -14.91 -18.38 -22.95
CA GLY A 105 -15.91 -17.54 -23.57
C GLY A 105 -15.45 -16.07 -23.71
N ARG A 106 -15.80 -15.42 -24.84
CA ARG A 106 -15.36 -14.04 -25.15
C ARG A 106 -15.73 -13.03 -24.06
N VAL A 107 -16.88 -13.19 -23.42
CA VAL A 107 -17.34 -12.28 -22.36
C VAL A 107 -16.43 -12.41 -21.12
N PHE A 108 -16.17 -13.64 -20.68
CA PHE A 108 -15.30 -13.88 -19.54
C PHE A 108 -13.87 -13.35 -19.80
N GLN A 109 -13.30 -13.67 -20.96
CA GLN A 109 -11.97 -13.20 -21.36
C GLN A 109 -11.89 -11.67 -21.43
N GLY A 110 -12.95 -11.02 -21.91
CA GLY A 110 -13.04 -9.55 -21.92
C GLY A 110 -13.05 -8.94 -20.52
N ILE A 111 -13.81 -9.54 -19.59
CA ILE A 111 -13.84 -9.10 -18.17
C ILE A 111 -12.48 -9.34 -17.50
N SER A 112 -11.90 -10.54 -17.67
CA SER A 112 -10.60 -10.89 -17.10
C SER A 112 -9.50 -9.92 -17.57
N ALA A 113 -9.45 -9.64 -18.87
CA ALA A 113 -8.51 -8.68 -19.42
C ALA A 113 -8.73 -7.26 -18.86
N ALA A 114 -9.98 -6.79 -18.82
CA ALA A 114 -10.30 -5.46 -18.31
C ALA A 114 -9.89 -5.29 -16.84
N THR A 115 -10.25 -6.25 -15.97
CA THR A 115 -9.89 -6.23 -14.56
C THR A 115 -8.37 -6.32 -14.35
N TRP A 116 -7.67 -7.11 -15.17
CA TRP A 116 -6.21 -7.18 -15.14
C TRP A 116 -5.55 -5.83 -15.47
N TYR A 117 -6.00 -5.14 -16.54
CA TYR A 117 -5.47 -3.82 -16.89
C TYR A 117 -5.74 -2.77 -15.81
N VAL A 118 -6.93 -2.79 -15.20
CA VAL A 118 -7.25 -1.87 -14.09
C VAL A 118 -6.39 -2.18 -12.86
N SER A 119 -6.21 -3.46 -12.53
CA SER A 119 -5.33 -3.88 -11.43
C SER A 119 -3.88 -3.43 -11.66
N MET A 120 -3.37 -3.59 -12.88
CA MET A 120 -2.04 -3.15 -13.27
C MET A 120 -1.90 -1.62 -13.15
N ALA A 121 -2.89 -0.86 -13.60
CA ALA A 121 -2.90 0.60 -13.45
C ALA A 121 -2.86 1.04 -11.97
N LEU A 122 -3.62 0.39 -11.09
CA LEU A 122 -3.57 0.64 -9.64
C LEU A 122 -2.19 0.34 -9.05
N GLN A 123 -1.55 -0.76 -9.49
CA GLN A 123 -0.19 -1.12 -9.06
C GLN A 123 0.83 -0.06 -9.51
N PHE A 124 0.75 0.44 -10.75
CA PHE A 124 1.62 1.52 -11.23
C PHE A 124 1.40 2.81 -10.42
N VAL A 125 0.15 3.19 -10.17
CA VAL A 125 -0.16 4.38 -9.34
C VAL A 125 0.44 4.20 -7.94
N ALA A 126 0.23 3.07 -7.29
CA ALA A 126 0.81 2.80 -5.97
C ALA A 126 2.35 2.77 -6.01
N GLY A 127 2.94 2.14 -7.02
CA GLY A 127 4.38 2.04 -7.18
C GLY A 127 5.09 3.39 -7.39
N PHE A 128 4.49 4.29 -8.18
CA PHE A 128 5.09 5.59 -8.46
C PHE A 128 4.75 6.66 -7.43
N PHE A 129 3.55 6.62 -6.84
CA PHE A 129 3.08 7.65 -5.91
C PHE A 129 3.02 7.17 -4.45
N GLY A 130 3.27 5.91 -4.15
CA GLY A 130 3.15 5.35 -2.79
C GLY A 130 4.00 6.06 -1.75
N ASN A 131 5.25 6.41 -2.08
CA ASN A 131 6.10 7.17 -1.17
C ASN A 131 5.61 8.61 -1.00
N TYR A 132 5.05 9.25 -2.03
CA TYR A 132 4.47 10.58 -1.91
C TYR A 132 3.18 10.57 -1.07
N MET A 133 2.34 9.56 -1.25
CA MET A 133 1.15 9.37 -0.40
C MET A 133 1.55 9.16 1.07
N TYR A 134 2.61 8.36 1.31
CA TYR A 134 3.15 8.16 2.65
C TYR A 134 3.74 9.45 3.24
N TYR A 135 4.44 10.27 2.45
CA TYR A 135 4.90 11.58 2.86
C TYR A 135 3.75 12.49 3.34
N LYS A 136 2.68 12.60 2.53
CA LYS A 136 1.52 13.42 2.90
C LYS A 136 0.79 12.88 4.12
N PHE A 137 0.70 11.56 4.26
CA PHE A 137 0.15 10.90 5.44
C PHE A 137 0.99 11.21 6.69
N ALA A 138 2.31 11.04 6.62
CA ALA A 138 3.21 11.36 7.73
C ALA A 138 3.11 12.84 8.13
N GLN A 139 3.12 13.75 7.14
CA GLN A 139 2.98 15.18 7.35
C GLN A 139 1.68 15.53 8.10
N LYS A 140 0.56 14.96 7.64
CA LYS A 140 -0.75 15.17 8.28
C LYS A 140 -0.73 14.67 9.73
N LYS A 141 -0.27 13.44 9.95
CA LYS A 141 -0.23 12.81 11.28
C LYS A 141 0.69 13.54 12.26
N ILE A 142 1.87 13.94 11.82
CA ILE A 142 2.79 14.70 12.68
C ILE A 142 2.19 16.05 13.06
N ARG A 143 1.55 16.76 12.12
CA ARG A 143 0.88 18.04 12.41
C ARG A 143 -0.28 17.86 13.39
N GLU A 144 -1.10 16.83 13.22
CA GLU A 144 -2.18 16.49 14.16
C GLU A 144 -1.60 16.29 15.58
N ILE A 145 -0.55 15.47 15.72
CA ILE A 145 0.08 15.19 17.02
C ILE A 145 0.74 16.44 17.62
N ARG A 146 1.40 17.27 16.78
CA ARG A 146 2.04 18.51 17.22
C ARG A 146 1.05 19.59 17.67
N SER A 147 -0.21 19.51 17.25
CA SER A 147 -1.28 20.42 17.70
C SER A 147 -1.93 20.00 19.02
N GLU A 148 -1.59 18.84 19.57
CA GLU A 148 -2.07 18.38 20.87
C GLU A 148 -1.29 19.04 22.00
N ASP A 149 -1.94 19.24 23.16
CA ASP A 149 -1.27 19.69 24.37
C ASP A 149 -0.37 18.58 24.93
N GLY A 150 0.83 18.95 25.39
CA GLY A 150 1.78 18.00 25.97
C GLY A 150 3.21 18.54 25.99
N THR A 151 4.07 17.85 26.72
CA THR A 151 5.50 18.11 26.72
C THR A 151 6.13 17.63 25.42
N GLU A 152 7.29 18.18 25.05
CA GLU A 152 8.06 17.75 23.87
C GLU A 152 8.35 16.23 23.89
N GLN A 153 8.55 15.64 25.08
CA GLN A 153 8.80 14.22 25.22
C GLN A 153 7.53 13.41 24.90
N GLU A 154 6.38 13.79 25.45
CA GLU A 154 5.09 13.12 25.18
C GLU A 154 4.70 13.21 23.71
N ILE A 155 4.89 14.38 23.08
CA ILE A 155 4.65 14.58 21.65
C ILE A 155 5.58 13.67 20.82
N ALA A 156 6.89 13.61 21.15
CA ALA A 156 7.84 12.75 20.47
C ALA A 156 7.47 11.25 20.60
N GLU A 157 7.04 10.80 21.76
CA GLU A 157 6.57 9.42 21.99
C GLU A 157 5.31 9.12 21.19
N LYS A 158 4.34 10.04 21.12
CA LYS A 158 3.13 9.90 20.29
C LYS A 158 3.49 9.79 18.81
N ILE A 159 4.43 10.59 18.30
CA ILE A 159 4.90 10.50 16.92
C ILE A 159 5.49 9.11 16.65
N VAL A 160 6.32 8.60 17.57
CA VAL A 160 6.90 7.27 17.48
C VAL A 160 5.83 6.18 17.49
N VAL A 161 4.83 6.24 18.36
CA VAL A 161 3.77 5.22 18.49
C VAL A 161 2.86 5.20 17.25
N ASN A 162 2.48 6.37 16.73
CA ASN A 162 1.61 6.47 15.57
C ASN A 162 2.31 6.15 14.24
N GLY A 163 3.62 6.32 14.19
CA GLY A 163 4.45 6.00 13.03
C GLY A 163 4.89 4.53 12.96
N GLY A 164 5.87 4.29 12.11
CA GLY A 164 6.51 2.98 11.92
C GLY A 164 5.71 2.03 11.04
N THR A 165 5.74 0.76 11.40
CA THR A 165 5.19 -0.33 10.59
C THR A 165 4.33 -1.27 11.44
N SER A 166 3.41 -2.01 10.81
CA SER A 166 2.53 -2.97 11.45
C SER A 166 2.49 -4.30 10.69
N TRP A 167 3.19 -5.31 11.19
CA TRP A 167 3.13 -6.67 10.64
C TRP A 167 1.77 -7.33 10.93
N GLY A 168 1.15 -7.03 12.07
CA GLY A 168 -0.20 -7.52 12.37
C GLY A 168 -1.24 -7.07 11.34
N ALA A 169 -1.15 -5.81 10.87
CA ALA A 169 -2.02 -5.31 9.81
C ALA A 169 -1.77 -6.01 8.46
N VAL A 170 -0.52 -6.38 8.16
CA VAL A 170 -0.18 -7.15 6.95
C VAL A 170 -0.79 -8.55 7.00
N ILE A 171 -0.62 -9.27 8.11
CA ILE A 171 -1.16 -10.62 8.28
C ILE A 171 -2.69 -10.62 8.19
N LEU A 172 -3.32 -9.70 8.91
CA LEU A 172 -4.78 -9.55 8.87
C LEU A 172 -5.26 -9.14 7.47
N GLY A 173 -4.58 -8.20 6.83
CA GLY A 173 -4.89 -7.77 5.46
C GLY A 173 -4.78 -8.90 4.45
N PHE A 174 -3.73 -9.73 4.55
CA PHE A 174 -3.59 -10.92 3.70
C PHE A 174 -4.73 -11.94 3.91
N ALA A 175 -5.11 -12.19 5.17
CA ALA A 175 -6.23 -13.09 5.49
C ALA A 175 -7.56 -12.57 4.93
N ILE A 176 -7.85 -11.27 5.10
CA ILE A 176 -9.07 -10.64 4.57
C ILE A 176 -9.06 -10.67 3.03
N TYR A 177 -7.92 -10.35 2.39
CA TYR A 177 -7.77 -10.41 0.94
C TYR A 177 -8.09 -11.82 0.41
N SER A 178 -7.48 -12.84 1.01
CA SER A 178 -7.71 -14.23 0.63
C SER A 178 -9.17 -14.64 0.81
N ALA A 179 -9.81 -14.22 1.91
CA ALA A 179 -11.22 -14.47 2.16
C ALA A 179 -12.11 -13.82 1.08
N ILE A 180 -11.87 -12.56 0.72
CA ILE A 180 -12.65 -11.88 -0.33
C ILE A 180 -12.52 -12.61 -1.67
N VAL A 181 -11.32 -13.03 -2.05
CA VAL A 181 -11.10 -13.74 -3.31
C VAL A 181 -11.82 -15.10 -3.28
N VAL A 182 -11.65 -15.90 -2.21
CA VAL A 182 -12.29 -17.22 -2.08
C VAL A 182 -13.81 -17.10 -2.10
N PHE A 183 -14.39 -16.24 -1.25
CA PHE A 183 -15.85 -16.04 -1.24
C PHE A 183 -16.37 -15.42 -2.53
N GLY A 184 -15.58 -14.57 -3.16
CA GLY A 184 -15.90 -13.99 -4.47
C GLY A 184 -15.99 -15.05 -5.57
N ILE A 185 -15.04 -16.00 -5.61
CA ILE A 185 -15.10 -17.14 -6.53
C ILE A 185 -16.38 -17.95 -6.30
N PHE A 186 -16.68 -18.33 -5.05
CA PHE A 186 -17.90 -19.05 -4.72
C PHE A 186 -19.18 -18.28 -5.06
N GLY A 187 -19.18 -16.97 -4.88
CA GLY A 187 -20.30 -16.11 -5.25
C GLY A 187 -20.56 -16.11 -6.76
N VAL A 188 -19.48 -15.94 -7.54
CA VAL A 188 -19.56 -15.94 -9.00
C VAL A 188 -20.02 -17.32 -9.52
N THR A 189 -19.48 -18.41 -9.01
CA THR A 189 -19.90 -19.76 -9.43
C THR A 189 -21.39 -20.02 -9.17
N LYS A 190 -21.96 -19.53 -8.05
CA LYS A 190 -23.41 -19.68 -7.78
C LYS A 190 -24.32 -18.84 -8.68
N ILE A 191 -23.80 -17.77 -9.24
CA ILE A 191 -24.60 -16.89 -10.15
C ILE A 191 -24.61 -17.44 -11.58
N PHE A 192 -23.52 -18.12 -11.99
CA PHE A 192 -23.33 -18.56 -13.37
C PHE A 192 -23.41 -20.10 -13.54
N ALA A 193 -23.55 -20.87 -12.46
CA ALA A 193 -23.86 -22.32 -12.47
C ALA A 193 -25.38 -22.54 -12.39
#